data_ffec677313821e40fb4cdd4b2f3433de
#
_entry.id   ffec677313821e40fb4cdd4b2f3433de
#
_cell.length_a   1.000
_cell.length_b   1.000
_cell.length_c   1.000
_cell.angle_alpha   90.00
_cell.angle_beta   90.00
_cell.angle_gamma   90.00
#
_symmetry.space_group_name_H-M   'P 1'
#
loop_
_entity.id
_entity.type
_entity.pdbx_description
1 polymer ?
#
loop_
_entity_poly.entity_id
_entity_poly.type
_entity_poly.pdbx_seq_one_letter_code
_entity_poly.pdbx_strand_id
1 'polypeptide(L)'
;MTTGNKHLPTTTVTPARVRLFQPTQRPASRAGEWIETSWGKCKVDGRLGQRHADLLEAILYCAERARPEDAGTLKLLIDPARVRQVMSDDRYSLQQLWRLLRELRECTIDVETPTMHIMGGVIESAEHTEELTRRDPLTGGERRLWTVRLGKAWVELMRLDLPLRYDPSPITRLRHGISQAIARHVLTHRGEPQGGWVIDGLIGAVAGDRDGQARRDARRRLREDKAGLVGAGVTVCGDRVHRLRPLVAHSPDGVAHPPDGVAHPPEFSAPLQDPQGLSGP
;
A
#
# COMPACT_ATOMS: atom_id res chain seq x y z
N MET A 1 -19.25 -10.38 -3.09
CA MET A 1 -18.55 -9.12 -2.79
C MET A 1 -17.70 -9.30 -1.54
N THR A 2 -16.40 -9.20 -1.65
CA THR A 2 -15.46 -9.30 -0.53
C THR A 2 -15.50 -7.99 0.26
N THR A 3 -16.07 -7.99 1.45
CA THR A 3 -16.00 -6.82 2.36
C THR A 3 -14.57 -6.68 2.87
N GLY A 4 -13.89 -5.63 2.46
CA GLY A 4 -12.55 -5.29 2.98
C GLY A 4 -12.59 -4.95 4.48
N ASN A 5 -11.42 -4.98 5.10
CA ASN A 5 -11.29 -4.57 6.50
C ASN A 5 -11.58 -3.06 6.63
N LYS A 6 -12.60 -2.72 7.41
CA LYS A 6 -13.03 -1.33 7.61
C LYS A 6 -12.10 -0.51 8.52
N HIS A 7 -11.19 -1.17 9.24
CA HIS A 7 -10.34 -0.54 10.26
C HIS A 7 -8.93 -0.20 9.77
N LEU A 8 -8.45 -0.86 8.70
CA LEU A 8 -7.12 -0.60 8.15
C LEU A 8 -7.20 0.20 6.85
N PRO A 9 -6.22 1.08 6.57
CA PRO A 9 -6.06 1.66 5.24
C PRO A 9 -5.59 0.56 4.27
N THR A 10 -5.98 0.68 3.01
CA THR A 10 -5.46 -0.19 1.94
C THR A 10 -3.99 0.13 1.65
N THR A 11 -3.65 1.42 1.71
CA THR A 11 -2.29 1.96 1.58
C THR A 11 -2.24 3.37 2.16
N THR A 12 -1.11 4.05 2.02
CA THR A 12 -0.97 5.46 2.34
C THR A 12 -0.46 6.25 1.13
N VAL A 13 -0.47 7.57 1.22
CA VAL A 13 -0.15 8.46 0.08
C VAL A 13 1.30 8.29 -0.39
N THR A 14 2.26 8.21 0.53
CA THR A 14 3.68 8.14 0.21
C THR A 14 4.05 6.95 -0.67
N PRO A 15 3.70 5.68 -0.35
CA PRO A 15 4.01 4.53 -1.22
C PRO A 15 3.47 4.66 -2.64
N ALA A 16 2.32 5.34 -2.81
CA ALA A 16 1.68 5.52 -4.10
C ALA A 16 2.24 6.70 -4.91
N ARG A 17 2.78 7.74 -4.24
CA ARG A 17 3.32 8.95 -4.89
C ARG A 17 4.81 8.90 -5.14
N VAL A 18 5.57 8.39 -4.20
CA VAL A 18 7.04 8.51 -4.18
C VAL A 18 7.70 7.21 -4.62
N ARG A 19 7.61 6.82 -5.80
CA ARG A 19 8.40 5.76 -6.48
C ARG A 19 9.04 4.68 -5.58
N LEU A 20 8.45 4.38 -4.40
CA LEU A 20 8.89 3.26 -3.56
C LEU A 20 8.79 1.96 -4.32
N PHE A 21 7.67 1.79 -5.03
CA PHE A 21 7.44 0.66 -5.91
C PHE A 21 7.75 1.05 -7.36
N GLN A 22 8.72 0.39 -7.98
CA GLN A 22 9.02 0.59 -9.39
C GLN A 22 7.76 0.35 -10.25
N PRO A 23 7.51 1.16 -11.30
CA PRO A 23 6.33 1.05 -12.16
C PRO A 23 6.43 -0.12 -13.14
N THR A 24 6.80 -1.28 -12.63
CA THR A 24 6.99 -2.53 -13.37
C THR A 24 6.59 -3.71 -12.51
N GLN A 25 6.20 -4.80 -13.14
CA GLN A 25 5.95 -6.07 -12.48
C GLN A 25 7.21 -6.91 -12.26
N ARG A 26 8.34 -6.53 -12.90
CA ARG A 26 9.65 -7.17 -12.76
C ARG A 26 10.68 -6.12 -12.34
N PRO A 27 10.70 -5.76 -11.05
CA PRO A 27 11.63 -4.75 -10.57
C PRO A 27 13.08 -5.25 -10.59
N ALA A 28 14.01 -4.36 -10.88
CA ALA A 28 15.42 -4.58 -10.63
C ALA A 28 15.74 -4.33 -9.15
N SER A 29 16.77 -4.99 -8.63
CA SER A 29 17.34 -4.62 -7.34
C SER A 29 18.00 -3.26 -7.46
N ARG A 30 17.79 -2.40 -6.50
CA ARG A 30 18.41 -1.08 -6.44
C ARG A 30 18.80 -0.72 -5.01
N ALA A 31 19.89 0.00 -4.86
CA ALA A 31 20.13 0.80 -3.68
C ALA A 31 19.19 2.00 -3.72
N GLY A 32 18.52 2.26 -2.62
CA GLY A 32 17.52 3.32 -2.52
C GLY A 32 18.17 4.70 -2.54
N GLU A 33 17.52 5.62 -3.22
CA GLU A 33 17.76 7.05 -3.08
C GLU A 33 16.81 7.61 -2.01
N TRP A 34 17.27 8.60 -1.25
CA TRP A 34 16.42 9.32 -0.33
C TRP A 34 15.34 10.10 -1.08
N ILE A 35 14.12 9.96 -0.66
CA ILE A 35 12.93 10.58 -1.23
C ILE A 35 12.34 11.50 -0.18
N GLU A 36 12.32 12.80 -0.47
CA GLU A 36 11.70 13.80 0.39
C GLU A 36 10.18 13.65 0.41
N THR A 37 9.59 13.82 1.59
CA THR A 37 8.15 13.74 1.85
C THR A 37 7.71 14.93 2.71
N SER A 38 6.41 15.08 2.95
CA SER A 38 5.90 16.16 3.83
C SER A 38 6.22 15.95 5.31
N TRP A 39 6.60 14.75 5.73
CA TRP A 39 6.89 14.39 7.12
C TRP A 39 8.38 14.10 7.38
N GLY A 40 9.22 14.11 6.36
CA GLY A 40 10.65 13.78 6.44
C GLY A 40 11.12 13.15 5.14
N LYS A 41 11.94 12.10 5.21
CA LYS A 41 12.41 11.39 4.03
C LYS A 41 12.40 9.89 4.24
N CYS A 42 12.33 9.14 3.15
CA CYS A 42 12.42 7.70 3.16
C CYS A 42 13.22 7.16 1.97
N LYS A 43 13.78 5.97 2.11
CA LYS A 43 14.37 5.22 1.00
C LYS A 43 14.04 3.74 1.11
N VAL A 44 14.18 3.03 0.00
CA VAL A 44 14.00 1.58 -0.06
C VAL A 44 15.19 0.95 -0.76
N ASP A 45 15.81 -0.01 -0.12
CA ASP A 45 16.83 -0.88 -0.69
C ASP A 45 16.22 -2.23 -1.03
N GLY A 46 16.44 -2.73 -2.25
CA GLY A 46 15.95 -4.02 -2.69
C GLY A 46 15.07 -4.00 -3.95
N ARG A 47 14.21 -5.00 -4.07
CA ARG A 47 13.37 -5.24 -5.25
C ARG A 47 11.91 -4.94 -4.94
N LEU A 48 11.46 -3.71 -5.12
CA LEU A 48 10.05 -3.37 -4.97
C LEU A 48 9.43 -2.92 -6.29
N GLY A 49 8.41 -3.59 -6.75
CA GLY A 49 7.63 -3.25 -7.93
C GLY A 49 6.13 -3.42 -7.69
N GLN A 50 5.33 -3.24 -8.72
CA GLN A 50 3.88 -3.18 -8.57
C GLN A 50 3.24 -4.47 -8.02
N ARG A 51 3.83 -5.65 -8.26
CA ARG A 51 3.36 -6.90 -7.63
C ARG A 51 3.47 -6.89 -6.11
N HIS A 52 4.49 -6.22 -5.59
CA HIS A 52 4.70 -6.09 -4.14
C HIS A 52 3.70 -5.10 -3.54
N ALA A 53 3.41 -3.99 -4.25
CA ALA A 53 2.33 -3.08 -3.88
C ALA A 53 0.97 -3.79 -3.90
N ASP A 54 0.67 -4.56 -4.97
CA ASP A 54 -0.55 -5.36 -5.10
C ASP A 54 -0.73 -6.28 -3.89
N LEU A 55 0.34 -7.00 -3.50
CA LEU A 55 0.29 -7.93 -2.36
C LEU A 55 0.07 -7.21 -1.04
N LEU A 56 0.80 -6.14 -0.76
CA LEU A 56 0.65 -5.37 0.49
C LEU A 56 -0.75 -4.78 0.63
N GLU A 57 -1.27 -4.18 -0.44
CA GLU A 57 -2.62 -3.64 -0.47
C GLU A 57 -3.68 -4.73 -0.29
N ALA A 58 -3.51 -5.88 -0.96
CA ALA A 58 -4.43 -7.01 -0.83
C ALA A 58 -4.40 -7.60 0.59
N ILE A 59 -3.24 -7.70 1.24
CA ILE A 59 -3.10 -8.15 2.62
C ILE A 59 -3.83 -7.21 3.58
N LEU A 60 -3.58 -5.91 3.48
CA LEU A 60 -4.24 -4.90 4.32
C LEU A 60 -5.75 -4.87 4.10
N TYR A 61 -6.19 -4.95 2.85
CA TYR A 61 -7.59 -4.97 2.47
C TYR A 61 -8.34 -6.23 2.95
N CYS A 62 -7.67 -7.40 2.88
CA CYS A 62 -8.25 -8.70 3.25
C CYS A 62 -8.02 -9.08 4.71
N ALA A 63 -7.25 -8.31 5.49
CA ALA A 63 -6.95 -8.65 6.88
C ALA A 63 -8.23 -8.89 7.69
N GLU A 64 -8.38 -10.08 8.25
CA GLU A 64 -9.53 -10.44 9.08
C GLU A 64 -9.37 -9.89 10.49
N ARG A 65 -8.14 -9.89 10.98
CA ARG A 65 -7.73 -9.31 12.26
C ARG A 65 -6.42 -8.56 12.10
N ALA A 66 -6.30 -7.47 12.82
CA ALA A 66 -5.08 -6.69 12.93
C ALA A 66 -4.82 -6.38 14.40
N ARG A 67 -3.59 -6.60 14.85
CA ARG A 67 -3.18 -6.35 16.23
C ARG A 67 -1.81 -5.67 16.23
N PRO A 68 -1.69 -4.44 16.74
CA PRO A 68 -0.39 -3.87 17.08
C PRO A 68 0.33 -4.75 18.10
N GLU A 69 1.64 -4.87 17.98
CA GLU A 69 2.49 -5.58 18.93
C GLU A 69 3.48 -4.59 19.59
N ASP A 70 3.95 -4.94 20.79
CA ASP A 70 4.80 -4.06 21.63
C ASP A 70 6.11 -3.65 20.93
N ALA A 71 6.61 -4.48 20.01
CA ALA A 71 7.78 -4.18 19.18
C ALA A 71 7.53 -3.07 18.12
N GLY A 72 6.32 -2.53 18.01
CA GLY A 72 5.92 -1.56 16.99
C GLY A 72 5.60 -2.18 15.64
N THR A 73 5.47 -3.51 15.58
CA THR A 73 5.01 -4.26 14.41
C THR A 73 3.48 -4.34 14.37
N LEU A 74 2.94 -4.71 13.23
CA LEU A 74 1.50 -4.95 13.05
C LEU A 74 1.26 -6.39 12.61
N LYS A 75 0.67 -7.20 13.48
CA LYS A 75 0.29 -8.58 13.18
C LYS A 75 -1.05 -8.63 12.47
N LEU A 76 -1.09 -9.27 11.32
CA LEU A 76 -2.27 -9.44 10.48
C LEU A 76 -2.61 -10.92 10.34
N LEU A 77 -3.88 -11.28 10.47
CA LEU A 77 -4.41 -12.59 10.12
C LEU A 77 -5.14 -12.48 8.79
N ILE A 78 -4.76 -13.27 7.80
CA ILE A 78 -5.30 -13.23 6.44
C ILE A 78 -5.70 -14.61 5.93
N ASP A 79 -6.73 -14.65 5.08
CA ASP A 79 -7.02 -15.80 4.23
C ASP A 79 -6.28 -15.62 2.88
N PRO A 80 -5.24 -16.44 2.59
CA PRO A 80 -4.46 -16.29 1.36
C PRO A 80 -5.27 -16.52 0.09
N ALA A 81 -6.38 -17.27 0.15
CA ALA A 81 -7.27 -17.43 -0.99
C ALA A 81 -7.99 -16.12 -1.33
N ARG A 82 -8.43 -15.36 -0.30
CA ARG A 82 -9.01 -14.02 -0.51
C ARG A 82 -7.99 -13.02 -1.05
N VAL A 83 -6.77 -13.03 -0.51
CA VAL A 83 -5.66 -12.20 -1.01
C VAL A 83 -5.42 -12.50 -2.50
N ARG A 84 -5.32 -13.78 -2.87
CA ARG A 84 -5.17 -14.21 -4.26
C ARG A 84 -6.31 -13.71 -5.15
N GLN A 85 -7.56 -13.81 -4.69
CA GLN A 85 -8.73 -13.35 -5.41
C GLN A 85 -8.72 -11.84 -5.69
N VAL A 86 -8.27 -11.03 -4.73
CA VAL A 86 -8.07 -9.59 -4.89
C VAL A 86 -6.96 -9.29 -5.90
N MET A 87 -5.84 -10.06 -5.85
CA MET A 87 -4.71 -9.89 -6.77
C MET A 87 -4.94 -10.47 -8.18
N SER A 88 -6.00 -11.22 -8.41
CA SER A 88 -6.33 -11.98 -9.62
C SER A 88 -5.97 -13.47 -9.50
N ASP A 89 -7.00 -14.29 -9.36
CA ASP A 89 -6.89 -15.76 -9.19
C ASP A 89 -6.08 -16.45 -10.29
N ASP A 90 -6.19 -15.94 -11.53
CA ASP A 90 -5.55 -16.56 -12.71
C ASP A 90 -4.05 -16.29 -12.79
N ARG A 91 -3.56 -15.28 -12.07
CA ARG A 91 -2.17 -14.82 -12.18
C ARG A 91 -1.26 -15.32 -11.07
N TYR A 92 -1.82 -15.67 -9.91
CA TYR A 92 -1.04 -15.96 -8.72
C TYR A 92 -1.44 -17.29 -8.08
N SER A 93 -0.46 -18.18 -7.89
CA SER A 93 -0.59 -19.34 -6.99
C SER A 93 -0.25 -18.91 -5.54
N LEU A 94 -0.64 -19.73 -4.56
CA LEU A 94 -0.24 -19.50 -3.16
C LEU A 94 1.30 -19.50 -3.00
N GLN A 95 1.99 -20.33 -3.77
CA GLN A 95 3.46 -20.37 -3.76
C GLN A 95 4.06 -19.05 -4.28
N GLN A 96 3.43 -18.43 -5.29
CA GLN A 96 3.87 -17.13 -5.80
C GLN A 96 3.63 -16.01 -4.79
N LEU A 97 2.50 -16.02 -4.06
CA LEU A 97 2.25 -15.09 -2.96
C LEU A 97 3.32 -15.23 -1.87
N TRP A 98 3.64 -16.47 -1.51
CA TRP A 98 4.68 -16.75 -0.51
C TRP A 98 6.06 -16.25 -0.96
N ARG A 99 6.39 -16.39 -2.24
CA ARG A 99 7.62 -15.84 -2.81
C ARG A 99 7.65 -14.31 -2.74
N LEU A 100 6.55 -13.63 -3.08
CA LEU A 100 6.46 -12.17 -2.97
C LEU A 100 6.59 -11.68 -1.53
N LEU A 101 6.03 -12.41 -0.54
CA LEU A 101 6.25 -12.12 0.88
C LEU A 101 7.73 -12.22 1.26
N ARG A 102 8.45 -13.22 0.74
CA ARG A 102 9.89 -13.36 0.95
C ARG A 102 10.66 -12.19 0.33
N GLU A 103 10.34 -11.81 -0.90
CA GLU A 103 10.95 -10.66 -1.58
C GLU A 103 10.70 -9.35 -0.80
N LEU A 104 9.51 -9.15 -0.24
CA LEU A 104 9.18 -8.02 0.64
C LEU A 104 9.95 -8.02 1.96
N ARG A 105 10.21 -9.20 2.52
CA ARG A 105 11.02 -9.35 3.74
C ARG A 105 12.49 -9.03 3.50
N GLU A 106 13.01 -9.30 2.30
CA GLU A 106 14.39 -9.02 1.90
C GLU A 106 14.63 -7.53 1.61
N CYS A 107 13.57 -6.72 1.51
CA CYS A 107 13.67 -5.29 1.28
C CYS A 107 13.78 -4.52 2.59
N THR A 108 14.69 -3.54 2.63
CA THR A 108 14.87 -2.63 3.76
C THR A 108 14.25 -1.28 3.44
N ILE A 109 13.57 -0.70 4.41
CA ILE A 109 13.07 0.68 4.39
C ILE A 109 13.76 1.47 5.47
N ASP A 110 14.27 2.64 5.10
CA ASP A 110 14.68 3.69 6.03
C ASP A 110 13.63 4.80 6.03
N VAL A 111 13.26 5.23 7.23
CA VAL A 111 12.34 6.33 7.48
C VAL A 111 13.02 7.31 8.43
N GLU A 112 13.19 8.55 8.00
CA GLU A 112 13.84 9.58 8.79
C GLU A 112 12.93 10.81 8.90
N THR A 113 12.69 11.24 10.12
CA THR A 113 11.97 12.46 10.49
C THR A 113 12.89 13.35 11.33
N PRO A 114 12.52 14.60 11.66
CA PRO A 114 13.31 15.44 12.56
C PRO A 114 13.59 14.82 13.93
N THR A 115 12.75 13.87 14.36
CA THR A 115 12.83 13.30 15.73
C THR A 115 13.15 11.81 15.76
N MET A 116 13.16 11.15 14.61
CA MET A 116 13.31 9.69 14.55
C MET A 116 14.01 9.25 13.27
N HIS A 117 14.90 8.26 13.40
CA HIS A 117 15.42 7.48 12.27
C HIS A 117 15.20 6.00 12.56
N ILE A 118 14.50 5.32 11.68
CA ILE A 118 14.20 3.89 11.81
C ILE A 118 14.48 3.17 10.50
N MET A 119 15.15 2.04 10.60
CA MET A 119 15.43 1.13 9.48
C MET A 119 14.84 -0.25 9.79
N GLY A 120 14.24 -0.89 8.80
CA GLY A 120 13.70 -2.24 8.96
C GLY A 120 13.08 -2.80 7.69
N GLY A 121 12.64 -4.06 7.75
CA GLY A 121 11.94 -4.71 6.65
C GLY A 121 10.52 -4.20 6.45
N VAL A 122 10.00 -4.37 5.23
CA VAL A 122 8.56 -4.18 4.95
C VAL A 122 7.74 -5.24 5.68
N ILE A 123 8.20 -6.49 5.60
CA ILE A 123 7.64 -7.64 6.31
C ILE A 123 8.68 -8.12 7.33
N GLU A 124 8.28 -8.22 8.58
CA GLU A 124 9.09 -8.83 9.64
C GLU A 124 9.09 -10.36 9.54
N SER A 125 7.90 -10.92 9.47
CA SER A 125 7.71 -12.37 9.32
C SER A 125 6.38 -12.71 8.65
N ALA A 126 6.33 -13.90 8.06
CA ALA A 126 5.10 -14.52 7.60
C ALA A 126 5.13 -16.00 7.98
N GLU A 127 4.03 -16.51 8.49
CA GLU A 127 3.89 -17.88 8.95
C GLU A 127 2.50 -18.45 8.64
N HIS A 128 2.41 -19.73 8.51
CA HIS A 128 1.15 -20.47 8.53
C HIS A 128 1.33 -21.73 9.37
N THR A 129 0.30 -22.05 10.15
CA THR A 129 0.27 -23.26 10.98
C THR A 129 -0.95 -24.09 10.62
N GLU A 130 -0.96 -25.36 11.02
CA GLU A 130 -2.12 -26.23 10.83
C GLU A 130 -3.26 -25.91 11.79
N GLU A 131 -2.96 -25.23 12.88
CA GLU A 131 -3.93 -24.84 13.91
C GLU A 131 -4.81 -23.66 13.50
N LEU A 132 -4.32 -22.78 12.63
CA LEU A 132 -5.04 -21.60 12.17
C LEU A 132 -5.75 -21.92 10.85
N THR A 133 -6.93 -22.55 10.98
CA THR A 133 -7.77 -22.90 9.83
C THR A 133 -9.09 -22.14 9.84
N ARG A 134 -9.73 -22.08 8.70
CA ARG A 134 -11.07 -21.59 8.50
C ARG A 134 -11.84 -22.55 7.61
N ARG A 135 -13.06 -22.86 7.99
CA ARG A 135 -13.96 -23.66 7.14
C ARG A 135 -14.41 -22.85 5.93
N ASP A 136 -14.23 -23.40 4.74
CA ASP A 136 -14.75 -22.82 3.52
C ASP A 136 -16.28 -22.96 3.48
N PRO A 137 -17.05 -21.87 3.42
CA PRO A 137 -18.50 -21.94 3.43
C PRO A 137 -19.10 -22.59 2.17
N LEU A 138 -18.34 -22.65 1.05
CA LEU A 138 -18.82 -23.20 -0.21
C LEU A 138 -18.49 -24.69 -0.35
N THR A 139 -17.27 -25.09 0.03
CA THR A 139 -16.78 -26.46 -0.15
C THR A 139 -16.81 -27.29 1.12
N GLY A 140 -16.99 -26.65 2.28
CA GLY A 140 -16.87 -27.28 3.59
C GLY A 140 -15.46 -27.69 4.00
N GLY A 141 -14.48 -27.53 3.10
CA GLY A 141 -13.08 -27.83 3.35
C GLY A 141 -12.42 -26.83 4.29
N GLU A 142 -11.28 -27.20 4.88
CA GLU A 142 -10.49 -26.32 5.71
C GLU A 142 -9.46 -25.53 4.89
N ARG A 143 -9.35 -24.23 5.16
CA ARG A 143 -8.35 -23.34 4.59
C ARG A 143 -7.39 -22.91 5.68
N ARG A 144 -6.09 -23.00 5.42
CA ARG A 144 -5.06 -22.48 6.33
C ARG A 144 -5.00 -20.96 6.22
N LEU A 145 -5.07 -20.30 7.35
CA LEU A 145 -4.85 -18.86 7.44
C LEU A 145 -3.35 -18.57 7.59
N TRP A 146 -2.96 -17.39 7.13
CA TRP A 146 -1.59 -16.91 7.28
C TRP A 146 -1.53 -15.78 8.29
N THR A 147 -0.48 -15.77 9.10
CA THR A 147 -0.11 -14.63 9.92
C THR A 147 1.01 -13.88 9.20
N VAL A 148 0.82 -12.58 8.98
CA VAL A 148 1.83 -11.69 8.40
C VAL A 148 2.10 -10.58 9.40
N ARG A 149 3.37 -10.36 9.74
CA ARG A 149 3.82 -9.22 10.56
C ARG A 149 4.47 -8.17 9.67
N LEU A 150 3.89 -6.99 9.64
CA LEU A 150 4.50 -5.83 9.00
C LEU A 150 5.63 -5.32 9.89
N GLY A 151 6.77 -4.99 9.27
CA GLY A 151 7.94 -4.49 9.99
C GLY A 151 7.72 -3.09 10.58
N LYS A 152 8.41 -2.78 11.66
CA LYS A 152 8.26 -1.51 12.40
C LYS A 152 8.46 -0.30 11.49
N ALA A 153 9.46 -0.30 10.61
CA ALA A 153 9.71 0.83 9.70
C ALA A 153 8.53 1.07 8.74
N TRP A 154 7.90 0.01 8.23
CA TRP A 154 6.70 0.13 7.40
C TRP A 154 5.49 0.64 8.19
N VAL A 155 5.31 0.15 9.41
CA VAL A 155 4.22 0.59 10.29
C VAL A 155 4.37 2.07 10.63
N GLU A 156 5.58 2.54 10.94
CA GLU A 156 5.83 3.97 11.20
C GLU A 156 5.60 4.83 9.95
N LEU A 157 6.03 4.38 8.76
CA LEU A 157 5.71 5.07 7.52
C LEU A 157 4.19 5.20 7.34
N MET A 158 3.42 4.13 7.59
CA MET A 158 1.96 4.18 7.51
C MET A 158 1.33 5.12 8.55
N ARG A 159 1.92 5.28 9.72
CA ARG A 159 1.43 6.19 10.78
C ARG A 159 1.69 7.66 10.48
N LEU A 160 2.84 7.96 9.86
CA LEU A 160 3.24 9.32 9.49
C LEU A 160 2.47 9.87 8.29
N ASP A 161 1.82 9.01 7.52
CA ASP A 161 1.29 9.33 6.21
C ASP A 161 -0.24 9.26 6.18
N LEU A 162 -0.84 9.95 5.22
CA LEU A 162 -2.29 9.99 5.05
C LEU A 162 -2.84 8.63 4.57
N PRO A 163 -3.81 8.06 5.29
CA PRO A 163 -4.39 6.76 4.94
C PRO A 163 -5.28 6.87 3.70
N LEU A 164 -5.21 5.84 2.85
CA LEU A 164 -6.05 5.68 1.67
C LEU A 164 -6.84 4.38 1.78
N ARG A 165 -8.15 4.43 1.48
CA ARG A 165 -9.05 3.28 1.50
C ARG A 165 -9.75 3.13 0.16
N TYR A 166 -9.49 2.04 -0.52
CA TYR A 166 -10.13 1.66 -1.77
C TYR A 166 -10.06 0.14 -1.97
N ASP A 167 -10.85 -0.37 -2.88
CA ASP A 167 -10.71 -1.74 -3.36
C ASP A 167 -9.52 -1.82 -4.33
N PRO A 168 -8.45 -2.55 -4.00
CA PRO A 168 -7.29 -2.65 -4.88
C PRO A 168 -7.52 -3.55 -6.09
N SER A 169 -8.57 -4.38 -6.11
CA SER A 169 -8.80 -5.39 -7.15
C SER A 169 -8.78 -4.84 -8.58
N PRO A 170 -9.38 -3.67 -8.90
CA PRO A 170 -9.31 -3.15 -10.26
C PRO A 170 -7.89 -2.76 -10.69
N ILE A 171 -7.06 -2.27 -9.75
CA ILE A 171 -5.67 -1.88 -10.05
C ILE A 171 -4.81 -3.12 -10.24
N THR A 172 -4.94 -4.12 -9.37
CA THR A 172 -4.13 -5.34 -9.43
C THR A 172 -4.35 -6.13 -10.73
N ARG A 173 -5.52 -5.97 -11.37
CA ARG A 173 -5.88 -6.62 -12.63
C ARG A 173 -5.31 -5.91 -13.87
N LEU A 174 -4.80 -4.69 -13.74
CA LEU A 174 -4.15 -4.00 -14.86
C LEU A 174 -2.94 -4.80 -15.35
N ARG A 175 -2.76 -4.83 -16.66
CA ARG A 175 -1.74 -5.65 -17.32
C ARG A 175 -0.33 -5.10 -17.08
N HIS A 176 -0.20 -3.77 -17.05
CA HIS A 176 1.09 -3.10 -17.04
C HIS A 176 1.35 -2.39 -15.72
N GLY A 177 2.55 -2.57 -15.15
CA GLY A 177 2.93 -1.91 -13.91
C GLY A 177 2.93 -0.38 -13.97
N ILE A 178 3.18 0.21 -15.16
CA ILE A 178 3.07 1.67 -15.33
C ILE A 178 1.63 2.15 -15.16
N SER A 179 0.65 1.39 -15.66
CA SER A 179 -0.78 1.70 -15.48
C SER A 179 -1.21 1.59 -14.02
N GLN A 180 -0.72 0.56 -13.32
CA GLN A 180 -0.96 0.38 -11.88
C GLN A 180 -0.39 1.54 -11.07
N ALA A 181 0.88 1.93 -11.34
CA ALA A 181 1.53 3.04 -10.66
C ALA A 181 0.79 4.38 -10.91
N ILE A 182 0.39 4.66 -12.15
CA ILE A 182 -0.36 5.87 -12.49
C ILE A 182 -1.73 5.87 -11.82
N ALA A 183 -2.46 4.74 -11.82
CA ALA A 183 -3.75 4.65 -11.15
C ALA A 183 -3.63 4.96 -9.64
N ARG A 184 -2.66 4.34 -8.94
CA ARG A 184 -2.37 4.63 -7.54
C ARG A 184 -2.03 6.10 -7.32
N HIS A 185 -1.14 6.65 -8.14
CA HIS A 185 -0.73 8.05 -8.03
C HIS A 185 -1.92 9.01 -8.18
N VAL A 186 -2.75 8.83 -9.19
CA VAL A 186 -3.96 9.66 -9.42
C VAL A 186 -4.93 9.57 -8.23
N LEU A 187 -5.12 8.37 -7.68
CA LEU A 187 -6.02 8.16 -6.54
C LEU A 187 -5.54 8.85 -5.25
N THR A 188 -4.25 9.19 -5.12
CA THR A 188 -3.73 9.92 -3.94
C THR A 188 -4.08 11.40 -3.93
N HIS A 189 -4.48 11.98 -5.05
CA HIS A 189 -4.78 13.41 -5.13
C HIS A 189 -6.19 13.71 -4.64
N ARG A 190 -6.36 14.76 -3.82
CA ARG A 190 -7.67 15.22 -3.36
C ARG A 190 -8.49 15.83 -4.49
N GLY A 191 -7.85 16.59 -5.38
CA GLY A 191 -8.45 17.25 -6.52
C GLY A 191 -7.79 16.86 -7.84
N GLU A 192 -8.51 17.04 -8.93
CA GLU A 192 -8.01 16.92 -10.30
C GLU A 192 -7.60 18.30 -10.81
N PRO A 193 -6.42 18.44 -11.48
CA PRO A 193 -6.07 19.70 -12.15
C PRO A 193 -7.09 20.02 -13.24
N GLN A 194 -7.28 21.30 -13.52
CA GLN A 194 -8.14 21.72 -14.63
C GLN A 194 -7.68 21.06 -15.94
N GLY A 195 -8.57 20.34 -16.59
CA GLY A 195 -8.27 19.58 -17.81
C GLY A 195 -7.52 18.27 -17.60
N GLY A 196 -7.41 17.76 -16.37
CA GLY A 196 -6.77 16.48 -16.07
C GLY A 196 -5.23 16.54 -16.02
N TRP A 197 -4.61 15.40 -15.71
CA TRP A 197 -3.15 15.26 -15.67
C TRP A 197 -2.59 14.96 -17.07
N VAL A 198 -1.50 15.61 -17.45
CA VAL A 198 -0.73 15.27 -18.65
C VAL A 198 -0.06 13.90 -18.46
N ILE A 199 -0.22 13.00 -19.42
CA ILE A 199 0.34 11.63 -19.35
C ILE A 199 1.84 11.64 -19.08
N ASP A 200 2.60 12.50 -19.75
CA ASP A 200 4.06 12.55 -19.56
C ASP A 200 4.45 13.04 -18.15
N GLY A 201 3.71 13.97 -17.60
CA GLY A 201 3.90 14.41 -16.22
C GLY A 201 3.69 13.24 -15.24
N LEU A 202 2.63 12.44 -15.44
CA LEU A 202 2.38 11.25 -14.62
C LEU A 202 3.45 10.18 -14.80
N ILE A 203 3.91 9.93 -16.05
CA ILE A 203 5.02 9.01 -16.30
C ILE A 203 6.28 9.48 -15.56
N GLY A 204 6.61 10.77 -15.65
CA GLY A 204 7.72 11.38 -14.90
C GLY A 204 7.56 11.23 -13.39
N ALA A 205 6.37 11.47 -12.86
CA ALA A 205 6.09 11.34 -11.44
C ALA A 205 6.31 9.91 -10.91
N VAL A 206 5.81 8.88 -11.62
CA VAL A 206 5.87 7.49 -11.14
C VAL A 206 7.12 6.72 -11.60
N ALA A 207 7.79 7.15 -12.68
CA ALA A 207 8.88 6.41 -13.30
C ALA A 207 10.21 7.20 -13.37
N GLY A 208 10.19 8.48 -13.02
CA GLY A 208 11.33 9.40 -13.21
C GLY A 208 11.54 9.77 -14.66
N ASP A 209 12.63 10.46 -14.90
CA ASP A 209 13.03 10.80 -16.27
C ASP A 209 13.33 9.54 -17.06
N ARG A 210 12.72 9.46 -18.23
CA ARG A 210 12.87 8.36 -19.16
C ARG A 210 13.27 8.91 -20.52
N ASP A 211 14.09 8.15 -21.24
CA ASP A 211 14.42 8.46 -22.62
C ASP A 211 13.16 8.44 -23.52
N GLY A 212 13.30 8.95 -24.75
CA GLY A 212 12.19 9.07 -25.66
C GLY A 212 11.51 7.74 -26.00
N GLN A 213 12.25 6.64 -26.10
CA GLN A 213 11.70 5.31 -26.40
C GLN A 213 10.95 4.74 -25.20
N ALA A 214 11.57 4.76 -24.01
CA ALA A 214 10.91 4.26 -22.81
C ALA A 214 9.64 5.05 -22.47
N ARG A 215 9.60 6.35 -22.76
CA ARG A 215 8.40 7.19 -22.62
C ARG A 215 7.30 6.80 -23.60
N ARG A 216 7.64 6.56 -24.89
CA ARG A 216 6.68 6.06 -25.89
C ARG A 216 6.09 4.71 -25.49
N ASP A 217 6.93 3.78 -24.99
CA ASP A 217 6.49 2.47 -24.52
C ASP A 217 5.55 2.58 -23.29
N ALA A 218 5.86 3.48 -22.36
CA ALA A 218 4.99 3.75 -21.21
C ALA A 218 3.62 4.27 -21.65
N ARG A 219 3.55 5.23 -22.60
CA ARG A 219 2.29 5.74 -23.16
C ARG A 219 1.50 4.63 -23.86
N ARG A 220 2.16 3.78 -24.67
CA ARG A 220 1.53 2.66 -25.36
C ARG A 220 0.89 1.70 -24.35
N ARG A 221 1.66 1.26 -23.33
CA ARG A 221 1.17 0.35 -22.28
C ARG A 221 0.00 0.93 -21.50
N LEU A 222 0.01 2.23 -21.20
CA LEU A 222 -1.11 2.91 -20.54
C LEU A 222 -2.38 2.87 -21.40
N ARG A 223 -2.25 3.06 -22.72
CA ARG A 223 -3.37 2.97 -23.65
C ARG A 223 -3.90 1.54 -23.82
N GLU A 224 -3.04 0.53 -23.76
CA GLU A 224 -3.42 -0.88 -23.78
C GLU A 224 -4.30 -1.25 -22.57
N ASP A 225 -4.08 -0.61 -21.42
CA ASP A 225 -4.88 -0.80 -20.20
C ASP A 225 -6.08 0.14 -20.07
N LYS A 226 -6.41 0.95 -21.11
CA LYS A 226 -7.45 1.99 -21.02
C LYS A 226 -8.78 1.47 -20.48
N ALA A 227 -9.25 0.31 -20.93
CA ALA A 227 -10.49 -0.29 -20.46
C ALA A 227 -10.42 -0.69 -18.98
N GLY A 228 -9.31 -1.29 -18.53
CA GLY A 228 -9.08 -1.69 -17.14
C GLY A 228 -8.95 -0.49 -16.19
N LEU A 229 -8.37 0.61 -16.65
CA LEU A 229 -8.22 1.84 -15.89
C LEU A 229 -9.58 2.44 -15.50
N VAL A 230 -10.61 2.33 -16.35
CA VAL A 230 -11.97 2.76 -16.02
C VAL A 230 -12.49 2.04 -14.77
N GLY A 231 -12.25 0.73 -14.68
CA GLY A 231 -12.58 -0.05 -13.48
C GLY A 231 -11.84 0.42 -12.22
N ALA A 232 -10.60 0.91 -12.37
CA ALA A 232 -9.80 1.51 -11.31
C ALA A 232 -10.17 2.98 -10.98
N GLY A 233 -11.21 3.53 -11.59
CA GLY A 233 -11.65 4.90 -11.34
C GLY A 233 -10.86 5.97 -12.10
N VAL A 234 -10.13 5.58 -13.14
CA VAL A 234 -9.27 6.46 -13.94
C VAL A 234 -9.60 6.29 -15.43
N THR A 235 -9.59 7.36 -16.19
CA THR A 235 -9.78 7.29 -17.65
C THR A 235 -8.69 8.04 -18.40
N VAL A 236 -8.42 7.60 -19.63
CA VAL A 236 -7.43 8.20 -20.54
C VAL A 236 -8.13 8.80 -21.74
N CYS A 237 -8.01 10.11 -21.92
CA CYS A 237 -8.59 10.87 -23.05
C CYS A 237 -7.46 11.65 -23.75
N GLY A 238 -7.11 11.24 -24.98
CA GLY A 238 -6.02 11.85 -25.71
C GLY A 238 -4.67 11.68 -25.00
N ASP A 239 -4.07 12.79 -24.59
CA ASP A 239 -2.83 12.89 -23.83
C ASP A 239 -3.07 13.20 -22.33
N ARG A 240 -4.32 13.07 -21.87
CA ARG A 240 -4.75 13.39 -20.51
C ARG A 240 -5.30 12.17 -19.79
N VAL A 241 -5.13 12.20 -18.47
CA VAL A 241 -5.70 11.24 -17.53
C VAL A 241 -6.66 11.98 -16.63
N HIS A 242 -7.83 11.40 -16.39
CA HIS A 242 -8.88 11.96 -15.55
C HIS A 242 -9.30 10.96 -14.48
N ARG A 243 -9.72 11.45 -13.33
CA ARG A 243 -10.31 10.64 -12.27
C ARG A 243 -11.83 10.59 -12.42
N LEU A 244 -12.39 9.39 -12.46
CA LEU A 244 -13.84 9.17 -12.65
C LEU A 244 -14.63 9.28 -11.34
N ARG A 245 -14.02 9.02 -10.19
CA ARG A 245 -14.68 9.05 -8.88
C ARG A 245 -13.78 9.72 -7.84
N PRO A 246 -14.34 10.58 -6.97
CA PRO A 246 -13.60 11.06 -5.82
C PRO A 246 -13.32 9.90 -4.86
N LEU A 247 -12.10 9.83 -4.32
CA LEU A 247 -11.81 8.98 -3.18
C LEU A 247 -12.62 9.51 -1.99
N VAL A 248 -13.52 8.69 -1.48
CA VAL A 248 -14.16 8.97 -0.20
C VAL A 248 -13.13 8.64 0.88
N ALA A 249 -12.34 9.65 1.28
CA ALA A 249 -11.56 9.55 2.50
C ALA A 249 -12.56 9.56 3.66
N HIS A 250 -12.88 8.40 4.23
CA HIS A 250 -13.58 8.36 5.51
C HIS A 250 -12.55 8.72 6.57
N SER A 251 -12.63 9.95 7.08
CA SER A 251 -12.10 10.28 8.41
C SER A 251 -12.81 9.38 9.41
N PRO A 252 -12.11 8.70 10.32
CA PRO A 252 -12.77 7.80 11.28
C PRO A 252 -13.71 8.52 12.25
N ASP A 253 -13.64 9.81 12.45
CA ASP A 253 -14.54 10.54 13.32
C ASP A 253 -14.85 11.91 12.70
N GLY A 254 -16.14 12.27 12.72
CA GLY A 254 -16.73 13.46 12.11
C GLY A 254 -16.29 14.79 12.75
N VAL A 255 -14.99 15.04 12.85
CA VAL A 255 -14.44 16.34 13.22
C VAL A 255 -14.15 17.09 11.94
N ALA A 256 -15.00 18.06 11.64
CA ALA A 256 -14.75 19.06 10.62
C ALA A 256 -13.47 19.81 10.98
N HIS A 257 -12.40 19.63 10.20
CA HIS A 257 -11.22 20.49 10.30
C HIS A 257 -11.53 21.85 9.68
N PRO A 258 -11.24 22.96 10.39
CA PRO A 258 -11.30 24.27 9.80
C PRO A 258 -10.27 24.39 8.66
N PRO A 259 -10.51 25.24 7.67
CA PRO A 259 -9.55 25.48 6.61
C PRO A 259 -8.37 26.28 7.20
N ASP A 260 -7.16 25.89 6.80
CA ASP A 260 -5.89 26.56 7.06
C ASP A 260 -5.35 26.53 8.51
N GLY A 261 -4.41 25.62 8.75
CA GLY A 261 -3.55 25.65 9.93
C GLY A 261 -2.90 24.29 10.22
N VAL A 262 -1.61 24.27 10.21
CA VAL A 262 -0.67 23.29 10.75
C VAL A 262 -1.27 21.99 11.30
N ALA A 263 -1.07 20.89 10.57
CA ALA A 263 -1.53 19.57 10.99
C ALA A 263 -0.73 19.10 12.22
N HIS A 264 -1.42 19.01 13.36
CA HIS A 264 -0.93 18.24 14.51
C HIS A 264 -1.24 16.76 14.29
N PRO A 265 -0.32 15.83 14.61
CA PRO A 265 -0.59 14.40 14.56
C PRO A 265 -1.62 14.02 15.64
N PRO A 266 -2.49 13.01 15.39
CA PRO A 266 -3.44 12.55 16.39
C PRO A 266 -2.70 11.92 17.58
N GLU A 267 -2.97 12.46 18.77
CA GLU A 267 -2.52 11.88 20.04
C GLU A 267 -3.25 10.54 20.27
N PHE A 268 -2.51 9.46 20.27
CA PHE A 268 -2.96 8.19 20.84
C PHE A 268 -2.69 8.24 22.34
N SER A 269 -3.64 8.76 23.11
CA SER A 269 -3.61 8.68 24.58
C SER A 269 -3.90 7.24 25.00
N ALA A 270 -2.85 6.51 25.38
CA ALA A 270 -3.01 5.34 26.24
C ALA A 270 -3.07 5.84 27.70
N PRO A 271 -4.00 5.35 28.53
CA PRO A 271 -4.00 5.69 29.93
C PRO A 271 -2.81 5.00 30.61
N LEU A 272 -1.88 5.82 31.12
CA LEU A 272 -0.88 5.40 32.11
C LEU A 272 -1.63 5.04 33.39
N GLN A 273 -1.68 3.75 33.74
CA GLN A 273 -1.98 3.33 35.09
C GLN A 273 -0.75 3.49 35.95
N ASP A 274 -0.83 4.40 36.90
CA ASP A 274 0.14 4.56 37.98
C ASP A 274 0.28 3.26 38.81
N PRO A 275 1.47 2.79 39.09
CA PRO A 275 1.65 1.78 40.12
C PRO A 275 1.73 2.47 41.48
N GLN A 276 0.63 2.52 42.21
CA GLN A 276 0.63 2.87 43.62
C GLN A 276 1.26 1.75 44.47
N GLY A 277 2.28 2.10 45.19
CA GLY A 277 2.44 1.84 46.60
C GLY A 277 2.75 0.42 47.04
N LEU A 278 4.02 0.16 47.34
CA LEU A 278 4.38 -0.74 48.43
C LEU A 278 5.43 -0.02 49.27
N SER A 279 4.95 0.64 50.33
CA SER A 279 5.77 1.05 51.51
C SER A 279 5.59 0.01 52.61
N GLY A 280 6.66 -0.49 53.11
CA GLY A 280 7.12 -0.80 54.45
C GLY A 280 6.61 -2.12 55.10
N PRO A 281 7.17 -2.56 56.21
CA PRO A 281 8.24 -1.98 57.06
C PRO A 281 9.55 -2.76 56.99
#